data_7f5f7c248eb1da1f78006d42cb93dfa2
#
_entry.id   7f5f7c248eb1da1f78006d42cb93dfa2
#
_cell.length_a   1.000
_cell.length_b   1.000
_cell.length_c   1.000
_cell.angle_alpha   90.00
_cell.angle_beta   90.00
_cell.angle_gamma   90.00
#
_symmetry.space_group_name_H-M   'P 1'
#
loop_
_entity.id
_entity.type
_entity.pdbx_description
1 polymer ?
#
loop_
_entity_poly.entity_id
_entity_poly.type
_entity_poly.pdbx_seq_one_letter_code
_entity_poly.pdbx_strand_id
1 'polypeptide(L)'
;MKKIIILIPIYNDWESLNKLIIQISKQIDKLKEYQFKFIIINDGSTSSKPKINFPKNIKSIKVLNMKTNKGHMTCIAFGINYVKQNENFDKLILMDGDGEDRPEEIPSLINKNSEFQNKSVVAKRVKRSEGKLFKTLYILHKVITLIFTGKKINFGNFSLLTKQDLFLVSEKQDLWKSYSGTFKKYIKEYQEINSVRGLRYFGPSKMSIYKLVLHSFSIIATFKYQVFLRSALIIITLAYLDLYLGNLSILLQIKI
;
A
#
# COMPACT_ATOMS: atom_id res chain seq x y z
N MET A 1 11.12 14.62 21.83
CA MET A 1 11.22 13.42 20.99
C MET A 1 10.05 13.41 20.02
N LYS A 2 10.30 13.21 18.74
CA LYS A 2 9.26 13.06 17.71
C LYS A 2 8.58 11.70 17.88
N LYS A 3 7.26 11.65 17.72
CA LYS A 3 6.45 10.44 17.95
C LYS A 3 6.11 9.79 16.63
N ILE A 4 6.52 8.53 16.46
CA ILE A 4 6.21 7.72 15.28
C ILE A 4 5.29 6.57 15.69
N ILE A 5 4.18 6.43 14.98
CA ILE A 5 3.31 5.27 15.09
C ILE A 5 3.63 4.30 13.98
N ILE A 6 3.77 3.02 14.30
CA ILE A 6 3.87 1.93 13.32
C ILE A 6 2.52 1.22 13.33
N LEU A 7 1.80 1.30 12.20
CA LEU A 7 0.49 0.70 11.99
C LEU A 7 0.65 -0.59 11.20
N ILE A 8 0.17 -1.71 11.78
CA ILE A 8 0.34 -3.05 11.21
C ILE A 8 -1.01 -3.78 11.21
N PRO A 9 -1.64 -4.03 10.07
CA PRO A 9 -2.77 -4.95 9.96
C PRO A 9 -2.30 -6.39 9.96
N ILE A 10 -3.05 -7.28 10.64
CA ILE A 10 -2.79 -8.72 10.68
C ILE A 10 -4.07 -9.54 10.56
N TYR A 11 -3.95 -10.76 10.04
CA TYR A 11 -5.00 -11.78 10.08
C TYR A 11 -4.38 -13.17 10.19
N ASN A 12 -4.60 -13.85 11.32
CA ASN A 12 -4.04 -15.20 11.62
C ASN A 12 -2.53 -15.30 11.37
N ASP A 13 -1.77 -14.28 11.82
CA ASP A 13 -0.34 -14.14 11.52
C ASP A 13 0.46 -13.62 12.73
N TRP A 14 0.10 -14.10 13.91
CA TRP A 14 0.69 -13.65 15.18
C TRP A 14 2.18 -13.97 15.31
N GLU A 15 2.62 -15.11 14.76
CA GLU A 15 4.04 -15.52 14.79
C GLU A 15 4.90 -14.56 13.97
N SER A 16 4.43 -14.24 12.75
CA SER A 16 5.10 -13.25 11.90
C SER A 16 5.16 -11.89 12.59
N LEU A 17 4.06 -11.45 13.20
CA LEU A 17 4.00 -10.20 13.96
C LEU A 17 5.03 -10.18 15.10
N ASN A 18 5.10 -11.24 15.92
CA ASN A 18 6.07 -11.29 17.01
C ASN A 18 7.50 -11.17 16.52
N LYS A 19 7.86 -11.90 15.47
CA LYS A 19 9.18 -11.81 14.86
C LYS A 19 9.42 -10.41 14.29
N LEU A 20 8.43 -9.83 13.62
CA LEU A 20 8.50 -8.49 13.03
C LEU A 20 8.76 -7.43 14.10
N ILE A 21 8.03 -7.44 15.21
CA ILE A 21 8.23 -6.50 16.34
C ILE A 21 9.67 -6.55 16.85
N ILE A 22 10.24 -7.74 17.02
CA ILE A 22 11.62 -7.93 17.47
C ILE A 22 12.60 -7.37 16.44
N GLN A 23 12.37 -7.61 15.15
CA GLN A 23 13.25 -7.08 14.10
C GLN A 23 13.16 -5.55 13.99
N ILE A 24 11.95 -4.99 14.07
CA ILE A 24 11.77 -3.53 14.10
C ILE A 24 12.49 -2.94 15.30
N SER A 25 12.34 -3.52 16.49
CA SER A 25 13.01 -3.07 17.71
C SER A 25 14.52 -2.90 17.52
N LYS A 26 15.18 -3.86 16.85
CA LYS A 26 16.62 -3.78 16.55
C LYS A 26 16.96 -2.60 15.64
N GLN A 27 16.09 -2.27 14.68
CA GLN A 27 16.32 -1.16 13.73
C GLN A 27 16.11 0.20 14.36
N ILE A 28 15.11 0.34 15.22
CA ILE A 28 14.75 1.61 15.86
C ILE A 28 15.63 1.92 17.08
N ASP A 29 16.41 0.98 17.57
CA ASP A 29 17.26 1.16 18.76
C ASP A 29 18.28 2.29 18.61
N LYS A 30 18.74 2.55 17.40
CA LYS A 30 19.66 3.64 17.06
C LYS A 30 18.98 5.00 16.84
N LEU A 31 17.66 5.04 16.79
CA LEU A 31 16.85 6.24 16.49
C LEU A 31 16.33 6.89 17.77
N LYS A 32 17.24 7.28 18.67
CA LYS A 32 16.93 7.76 20.03
C LYS A 32 16.14 9.07 20.08
N GLU A 33 16.15 9.86 19.00
CA GLU A 33 15.37 11.11 18.85
C GLU A 33 13.89 10.84 18.61
N TYR A 34 13.49 9.60 18.34
CA TYR A 34 12.11 9.18 18.08
C TYR A 34 11.57 8.29 19.21
N GLN A 35 10.28 8.46 19.49
CA GLN A 35 9.52 7.55 20.35
C GLN A 35 8.57 6.73 19.48
N PHE A 36 8.65 5.41 19.56
CA PHE A 36 7.85 4.51 18.76
C PHE A 36 6.69 3.89 19.55
N LYS A 37 5.50 3.92 18.94
CA LYS A 37 4.30 3.24 19.40
C LYS A 37 3.76 2.34 18.29
N PHE A 38 3.30 1.14 18.63
CA PHE A 38 2.71 0.22 17.67
C PHE A 38 1.19 0.18 17.83
N ILE A 39 0.50 0.22 16.70
CA ILE A 39 -0.94 -0.02 16.62
C ILE A 39 -1.16 -1.18 15.66
N ILE A 40 -1.64 -2.27 16.20
CA ILE A 40 -1.91 -3.50 15.49
C ILE A 40 -3.41 -3.59 15.24
N ILE A 41 -3.81 -3.76 13.99
CA ILE A 41 -5.22 -3.99 13.64
C ILE A 41 -5.39 -5.48 13.36
N ASN A 42 -6.01 -6.18 14.30
CA ASN A 42 -6.34 -7.59 14.16
C ASN A 42 -7.67 -7.74 13.40
N ASP A 43 -7.63 -8.25 12.17
CA ASP A 43 -8.76 -8.41 11.26
C ASP A 43 -9.65 -9.63 11.61
N GLY A 44 -10.04 -9.76 12.87
CA GLY A 44 -10.89 -10.86 13.32
C GLY A 44 -10.19 -12.22 13.22
N SER A 45 -8.92 -12.31 13.65
CA SER A 45 -8.19 -13.58 13.69
C SER A 45 -8.93 -14.62 14.51
N THR A 46 -8.98 -15.85 14.00
CA THR A 46 -9.56 -17.04 14.67
C THR A 46 -8.52 -17.79 15.52
N SER A 47 -7.23 -17.60 15.20
CA SER A 47 -6.13 -18.16 16.01
C SER A 47 -5.94 -17.38 17.30
N SER A 48 -5.61 -18.09 18.38
CA SER A 48 -5.36 -17.48 19.69
C SER A 48 -4.19 -16.50 19.62
N LYS A 49 -4.35 -15.36 20.28
CA LYS A 49 -3.30 -14.34 20.39
C LYS A 49 -2.22 -14.85 21.36
N PRO A 50 -0.98 -15.05 20.92
CA PRO A 50 0.11 -15.40 21.83
C PRO A 50 0.50 -14.21 22.70
N LYS A 51 1.29 -14.47 23.74
CA LYS A 51 1.94 -13.41 24.50
C LYS A 51 2.91 -12.65 23.58
N ILE A 52 2.66 -11.36 23.38
CA ILE A 52 3.55 -10.50 22.59
C ILE A 52 4.71 -10.05 23.48
N ASN A 53 5.93 -10.30 23.06
CA ASN A 53 7.11 -9.79 23.74
C ASN A 53 7.25 -8.29 23.47
N PHE A 54 7.39 -7.51 24.56
CA PHE A 54 7.56 -6.05 24.49
C PHE A 54 9.03 -5.68 24.63
N PRO A 55 9.71 -5.32 23.52
CA PRO A 55 11.04 -4.74 23.62
C PRO A 55 11.01 -3.39 24.34
N LYS A 56 12.01 -3.12 25.19
CA LYS A 56 12.07 -1.94 26.08
C LYS A 56 12.11 -0.60 25.33
N ASN A 57 12.60 -0.59 24.08
CA ASN A 57 12.69 0.61 23.25
C ASN A 57 11.39 0.95 22.50
N ILE A 58 10.33 0.17 22.71
CA ILE A 58 8.98 0.43 22.20
C ILE A 58 8.13 1.01 23.34
N LYS A 59 7.60 2.20 23.14
CA LYS A 59 6.80 2.90 24.17
C LYS A 59 5.54 2.13 24.57
N SER A 60 4.81 1.62 23.58
CA SER A 60 3.60 0.82 23.78
C SER A 60 3.20 0.08 22.52
N ILE A 61 2.50 -1.04 22.72
CA ILE A 61 1.85 -1.81 21.66
C ILE A 61 0.36 -1.93 21.99
N LYS A 62 -0.48 -1.40 21.10
CA LYS A 62 -1.93 -1.48 21.23
C LYS A 62 -2.50 -2.38 20.14
N VAL A 63 -3.32 -3.35 20.52
CA VAL A 63 -4.02 -4.23 19.59
C VAL A 63 -5.49 -3.86 19.56
N LEU A 64 -5.99 -3.56 18.38
CA LEU A 64 -7.40 -3.29 18.11
C LEU A 64 -7.99 -4.48 17.37
N ASN A 65 -9.02 -5.10 17.93
CA ASN A 65 -9.65 -6.28 17.36
C ASN A 65 -10.89 -5.88 16.55
N MET A 66 -10.92 -6.22 15.27
CA MET A 66 -12.14 -6.18 14.47
C MET A 66 -13.06 -7.33 14.89
N LYS A 67 -14.38 -7.10 14.93
CA LYS A 67 -15.36 -8.14 15.29
C LYS A 67 -15.35 -9.33 14.31
N THR A 68 -15.09 -9.06 13.03
CA THR A 68 -15.03 -10.06 11.95
C THR A 68 -13.98 -9.66 10.96
N ASN A 69 -13.50 -10.60 10.14
CA ASN A 69 -12.61 -10.30 9.02
C ASN A 69 -13.30 -9.36 8.02
N LYS A 70 -12.76 -8.17 7.84
CA LYS A 70 -13.22 -7.13 6.91
C LYS A 70 -12.27 -6.89 5.74
N GLY A 71 -11.12 -7.55 5.77
CA GLY A 71 -10.08 -7.45 4.76
C GLY A 71 -9.05 -6.37 5.04
N HIS A 72 -7.88 -6.59 4.49
CA HIS A 72 -6.67 -5.82 4.74
C HIS A 72 -6.85 -4.31 4.51
N MET A 73 -7.52 -3.89 3.42
CA MET A 73 -7.75 -2.47 3.11
C MET A 73 -8.62 -1.79 4.15
N THR A 74 -9.66 -2.48 4.64
CA THR A 74 -10.52 -1.96 5.71
C THR A 74 -9.75 -1.76 7.00
N CYS A 75 -8.84 -2.69 7.33
CA CYS A 75 -7.98 -2.57 8.51
C CYS A 75 -7.03 -1.37 8.42
N ILE A 76 -6.44 -1.13 7.26
CA ILE A 76 -5.60 0.06 7.03
C ILE A 76 -6.41 1.33 7.20
N ALA A 77 -7.58 1.43 6.54
CA ALA A 77 -8.44 2.61 6.61
C ALA A 77 -8.92 2.87 8.05
N PHE A 78 -9.35 1.81 8.74
CA PHE A 78 -9.73 1.89 10.15
C PHE A 78 -8.57 2.35 11.03
N GLY A 79 -7.39 1.75 10.86
CA GLY A 79 -6.19 2.09 11.63
C GLY A 79 -5.74 3.54 11.43
N ILE A 80 -5.75 4.04 10.20
CA ILE A 80 -5.43 5.44 9.88
C ILE A 80 -6.42 6.39 10.56
N ASN A 81 -7.73 6.11 10.48
CA ASN A 81 -8.76 6.91 11.13
C ASN A 81 -8.67 6.85 12.66
N TYR A 82 -8.38 5.67 13.21
CA TYR A 82 -8.16 5.52 14.64
C TYR A 82 -6.97 6.37 15.12
N VAL A 83 -5.84 6.32 14.42
CA VAL A 83 -4.64 7.13 14.74
C VAL A 83 -4.96 8.62 14.68
N LYS A 84 -5.67 9.07 13.64
CA LYS A 84 -6.09 10.47 13.51
C LYS A 84 -6.87 10.94 14.73
N GLN A 85 -7.80 10.14 15.23
CA GLN A 85 -8.76 10.53 16.26
C GLN A 85 -8.22 10.36 17.68
N ASN A 86 -7.36 9.36 17.92
CA ASN A 86 -7.07 8.89 19.27
C ASN A 86 -5.59 9.02 19.67
N GLU A 87 -4.70 9.43 18.75
CA GLU A 87 -3.28 9.38 19.03
C GLU A 87 -2.60 10.75 18.82
N ASN A 88 -1.63 11.03 19.67
CA ASN A 88 -0.72 12.16 19.45
C ASN A 88 0.56 11.64 18.79
N PHE A 89 0.80 12.05 17.55
CA PHE A 89 1.90 11.58 16.71
C PHE A 89 2.40 12.68 15.76
N ASP A 90 3.61 12.52 15.26
CA ASP A 90 4.20 13.37 14.21
C ASP A 90 4.21 12.67 12.85
N LYS A 91 4.44 11.34 12.85
CA LYS A 91 4.56 10.52 11.65
C LYS A 91 3.91 9.15 11.87
N LEU A 92 3.43 8.56 10.77
CA LEU A 92 2.93 7.18 10.77
C LEU A 92 3.70 6.36 9.75
N ILE A 93 4.21 5.20 10.17
CA ILE A 93 4.72 4.18 9.27
C ILE A 93 3.65 3.11 9.14
N LEU A 94 3.21 2.85 7.91
CA LEU A 94 2.32 1.76 7.57
C LEU A 94 3.14 0.63 6.96
N MET A 95 2.98 -0.59 7.45
CA MET A 95 3.65 -1.79 6.92
C MET A 95 2.83 -3.06 7.15
N ASP A 96 3.07 -4.07 6.32
CA ASP A 96 2.43 -5.37 6.43
C ASP A 96 3.06 -6.20 7.59
N GLY A 97 2.25 -7.08 8.22
CA GLY A 97 2.65 -7.82 9.42
C GLY A 97 3.44 -9.10 9.16
N ASP A 98 3.71 -9.45 7.89
CA ASP A 98 4.24 -10.76 7.49
C ASP A 98 5.77 -10.82 7.27
N GLY A 99 6.45 -9.68 7.34
CA GLY A 99 7.89 -9.54 7.15
C GLY A 99 8.31 -9.30 5.71
N GLU A 100 7.40 -9.25 4.75
CA GLU A 100 7.74 -8.90 3.37
C GLU A 100 8.12 -7.43 3.21
N ASP A 101 7.54 -6.53 4.02
CA ASP A 101 8.00 -5.16 4.21
C ASP A 101 9.15 -5.20 5.24
N ARG A 102 10.34 -4.84 4.79
CA ARG A 102 11.58 -5.10 5.55
C ARG A 102 11.81 -4.06 6.66
N PRO A 103 11.94 -4.49 7.93
CA PRO A 103 12.27 -3.59 9.05
C PRO A 103 13.54 -2.76 8.84
N GLU A 104 14.52 -3.30 8.13
CA GLU A 104 15.80 -2.65 7.84
C GLU A 104 15.65 -1.38 7.00
N GLU A 105 14.51 -1.22 6.32
CA GLU A 105 14.21 -0.05 5.49
C GLU A 105 13.53 1.09 6.28
N ILE A 106 13.11 0.84 7.54
CA ILE A 106 12.51 1.87 8.41
C ILE A 106 13.43 3.09 8.63
N PRO A 107 14.72 2.92 8.96
CA PRO A 107 15.63 4.06 9.07
C PRO A 107 15.74 4.86 7.77
N SER A 108 15.73 4.19 6.61
CA SER A 108 15.79 4.85 5.31
C SER A 108 14.54 5.69 5.01
N LEU A 109 13.34 5.21 5.39
CA LEU A 109 12.10 5.99 5.29
C LEU A 109 12.18 7.26 6.15
N ILE A 110 12.65 7.14 7.40
CA ILE A 110 12.76 8.25 8.34
C ILE A 110 13.79 9.27 7.87
N ASN A 111 14.97 8.83 7.45
CA ASN A 111 16.04 9.69 6.95
C ASN A 111 15.59 10.44 5.69
N LYS A 112 14.98 9.73 4.74
CA LYS A 112 14.48 10.34 3.50
C LYS A 112 13.42 11.41 3.78
N ASN A 113 12.51 11.17 4.72
CA ASN A 113 11.55 12.16 5.15
C ASN A 113 12.21 13.40 5.77
N SER A 114 13.25 13.21 6.57
CA SER A 114 13.97 14.32 7.23
C SER A 114 14.80 15.14 6.25
N GLU A 115 15.43 14.51 5.26
CA GLU A 115 16.21 15.17 4.20
C GLU A 115 15.34 16.07 3.30
N PHE A 116 14.10 15.68 3.04
CA PHE A 116 13.22 16.33 2.07
C PHE A 116 12.04 17.04 2.74
N GLN A 117 12.32 18.01 3.63
CA GLN A 117 11.32 18.91 4.22
C GLN A 117 10.11 18.19 4.84
N ASN A 118 10.34 17.04 5.46
CA ASN A 118 9.29 16.21 6.05
C ASN A 118 8.16 15.81 5.08
N LYS A 119 8.46 15.52 3.81
CA LYS A 119 7.49 14.94 2.85
C LYS A 119 7.26 13.46 3.16
N SER A 120 6.06 12.96 2.90
CA SER A 120 5.77 11.52 2.99
C SER A 120 6.68 10.72 2.07
N VAL A 121 6.99 9.48 2.45
CA VAL A 121 7.93 8.62 1.74
C VAL A 121 7.28 7.26 1.48
N VAL A 122 7.42 6.74 0.27
CA VAL A 122 6.93 5.40 -0.09
C VAL A 122 8.08 4.46 -0.44
N ALA A 123 7.93 3.19 -0.08
CA ALA A 123 8.86 2.13 -0.45
C ALA A 123 8.51 1.61 -1.85
N LYS A 124 9.26 2.06 -2.85
CA LYS A 124 9.10 1.66 -4.26
C LYS A 124 9.68 0.28 -4.49
N ARG A 125 8.86 -0.64 -4.90
CA ARG A 125 9.26 -2.03 -5.16
C ARG A 125 10.10 -2.14 -6.43
N VAL A 126 11.42 -2.35 -6.27
CA VAL A 126 12.37 -2.46 -7.39
C VAL A 126 12.67 -3.92 -7.75
N LYS A 127 12.55 -4.85 -6.80
CA LYS A 127 12.77 -6.28 -7.02
C LYS A 127 11.69 -7.12 -6.34
N ARG A 128 11.27 -8.19 -7.00
CA ARG A 128 10.29 -9.17 -6.50
C ARG A 128 10.91 -10.55 -6.47
N SER A 129 10.67 -11.28 -5.40
CA SER A 129 11.10 -12.66 -5.20
C SER A 129 10.12 -13.69 -5.77
N GLU A 130 8.95 -13.24 -6.29
CA GLU A 130 7.85 -14.10 -6.72
C GLU A 130 8.12 -14.77 -8.08
N GLY A 131 7.46 -15.93 -8.34
CA GLY A 131 7.60 -16.71 -9.56
C GLY A 131 7.19 -15.97 -10.85
N LYS A 132 7.50 -16.58 -12.02
CA LYS A 132 7.28 -15.99 -13.36
C LYS A 132 5.82 -15.56 -13.59
N LEU A 133 4.85 -16.39 -13.20
CA LEU A 133 3.41 -16.10 -13.36
C LEU A 133 3.00 -14.80 -12.63
N PHE A 134 3.41 -14.66 -11.37
CA PHE A 134 3.10 -13.44 -10.60
C PHE A 134 3.78 -12.20 -11.17
N LYS A 135 4.98 -12.32 -11.73
CA LYS A 135 5.66 -11.22 -12.43
C LYS A 135 4.85 -10.77 -13.64
N THR A 136 4.38 -11.71 -14.46
CA THR A 136 3.57 -11.42 -15.65
C THR A 136 2.25 -10.74 -15.28
N LEU A 137 1.51 -11.30 -14.32
CA LEU A 137 0.26 -10.70 -13.82
C LEU A 137 0.47 -9.29 -13.26
N TYR A 138 1.60 -9.06 -12.61
CA TYR A 138 1.94 -7.73 -12.10
C TYR A 138 2.26 -6.73 -13.22
N ILE A 139 2.99 -7.16 -14.25
CA ILE A 139 3.27 -6.30 -15.41
C ILE A 139 1.95 -5.94 -16.10
N LEU A 140 1.09 -6.92 -16.34
CA LEU A 140 -0.24 -6.73 -16.91
C LEU A 140 -1.07 -5.74 -16.08
N HIS A 141 -1.11 -5.94 -14.75
CA HIS A 141 -1.77 -5.00 -13.85
C HIS A 141 -1.24 -3.56 -13.99
N LYS A 142 0.09 -3.39 -14.05
CA LYS A 142 0.70 -2.05 -14.22
C LYS A 142 0.33 -1.39 -15.55
N VAL A 143 0.32 -2.17 -16.62
CA VAL A 143 -0.07 -1.70 -17.97
C VAL A 143 -1.54 -1.28 -17.98
N ILE A 144 -2.43 -2.14 -17.48
CA ILE A 144 -3.87 -1.84 -17.38
C ILE A 144 -4.10 -0.59 -16.52
N THR A 145 -3.47 -0.53 -15.34
CA THR A 145 -3.59 0.64 -14.46
C THR A 145 -3.12 1.91 -15.17
N LEU A 146 -2.01 1.87 -15.89
CA LEU A 146 -1.49 3.03 -16.63
C LEU A 146 -2.44 3.46 -17.75
N ILE A 147 -2.94 2.52 -18.56
CA ILE A 147 -3.86 2.81 -19.67
C ILE A 147 -5.14 3.48 -19.14
N PHE A 148 -5.79 2.87 -18.17
CA PHE A 148 -7.10 3.34 -17.69
C PHE A 148 -7.04 4.52 -16.72
N THR A 149 -5.99 4.63 -15.91
CA THR A 149 -5.90 5.70 -14.90
C THR A 149 -4.92 6.82 -15.28
N GLY A 150 -3.99 6.57 -16.19
CA GLY A 150 -2.88 7.47 -16.48
C GLY A 150 -1.86 7.58 -15.34
N LYS A 151 -1.93 6.71 -14.34
CA LYS A 151 -1.08 6.77 -13.15
C LYS A 151 -0.19 5.53 -13.06
N LYS A 152 1.08 5.78 -12.78
CA LYS A 152 2.06 4.72 -12.48
C LYS A 152 2.12 4.54 -10.97
N ILE A 153 1.68 3.36 -10.47
CA ILE A 153 1.72 2.99 -9.07
C ILE A 153 2.72 1.84 -8.93
N ASN A 154 3.82 2.07 -8.22
CA ASN A 154 4.95 1.15 -8.09
C ASN A 154 5.31 0.84 -6.62
N PHE A 155 4.43 1.20 -5.69
CA PHE A 155 4.53 0.94 -4.26
C PHE A 155 3.25 0.29 -3.74
N GLY A 156 3.36 -0.35 -2.58
CA GLY A 156 2.24 -0.96 -1.85
C GLY A 156 1.82 -0.10 -0.66
N ASN A 157 1.76 -0.76 0.52
CA ASN A 157 1.37 -0.09 1.76
C ASN A 157 2.58 0.49 2.50
N PHE A 158 3.78 -0.09 2.33
CA PHE A 158 4.96 0.31 3.08
C PHE A 158 5.36 1.75 2.77
N SER A 159 5.16 2.60 3.75
CA SER A 159 5.33 4.05 3.60
C SER A 159 5.42 4.75 4.95
N LEU A 160 5.99 5.94 4.94
CA LEU A 160 5.95 6.90 6.03
C LEU A 160 5.07 8.08 5.62
N LEU A 161 4.01 8.30 6.37
CA LEU A 161 3.11 9.44 6.21
C LEU A 161 3.46 10.54 7.21
N THR A 162 3.48 11.78 6.73
CA THR A 162 3.42 12.94 7.61
C THR A 162 2.04 13.05 8.26
N LYS A 163 1.95 13.78 9.36
CA LYS A 163 0.66 14.05 10.01
C LYS A 163 -0.32 14.72 9.05
N GLN A 164 0.14 15.70 8.27
CA GLN A 164 -0.67 16.43 7.29
C GLN A 164 -1.25 15.50 6.23
N ASP A 165 -0.41 14.65 5.63
CA ASP A 165 -0.83 13.72 4.59
C ASP A 165 -1.75 12.62 5.12
N LEU A 166 -1.53 12.16 6.37
CA LEU A 166 -2.44 11.23 7.03
C LEU A 166 -3.84 11.84 7.18
N PHE A 167 -3.93 13.10 7.63
CA PHE A 167 -5.21 13.80 7.75
C PHE A 167 -5.88 13.93 6.39
N LEU A 168 -5.12 14.32 5.36
CA LEU A 168 -5.64 14.44 3.99
C LEU A 168 -6.23 13.12 3.48
N VAL A 169 -5.52 12.00 3.58
CA VAL A 169 -6.01 10.71 3.04
C VAL A 169 -7.13 10.12 3.89
N SER A 170 -7.14 10.36 5.21
CA SER A 170 -8.16 9.85 6.12
C SER A 170 -9.57 10.37 5.82
N GLU A 171 -9.69 11.55 5.22
CA GLU A 171 -10.96 12.17 4.83
C GLU A 171 -11.50 11.65 3.49
N LYS A 172 -10.73 10.85 2.78
CA LYS A 172 -11.11 10.37 1.45
C LYS A 172 -11.79 9.00 1.54
N GLN A 173 -13.01 8.90 1.01
CA GLN A 173 -13.72 7.61 0.90
C GLN A 173 -12.95 6.56 0.10
N ASP A 174 -12.10 6.99 -0.83
CA ASP A 174 -11.23 6.12 -1.62
C ASP A 174 -10.25 5.31 -0.77
N LEU A 175 -9.92 5.79 0.46
CA LEU A 175 -9.04 5.09 1.41
C LEU A 175 -9.56 3.68 1.74
N TRP A 176 -10.87 3.52 1.84
CA TRP A 176 -11.52 2.23 2.11
C TRP A 176 -11.42 1.23 0.96
N LYS A 177 -11.11 1.72 -0.25
CA LYS A 177 -10.92 0.89 -1.45
C LYS A 177 -9.45 0.51 -1.65
N SER A 178 -8.56 1.51 -1.57
CA SER A 178 -7.14 1.32 -1.79
C SER A 178 -6.31 2.43 -1.15
N TYR A 179 -5.42 2.06 -0.23
CA TYR A 179 -4.47 2.99 0.36
C TYR A 179 -3.50 3.57 -0.69
N SER A 180 -2.81 2.70 -1.45
CA SER A 180 -1.83 3.15 -2.45
C SER A 180 -2.46 3.97 -3.58
N GLY A 181 -3.69 3.62 -3.98
CA GLY A 181 -4.48 4.40 -4.92
C GLY A 181 -4.83 5.79 -4.38
N THR A 182 -5.31 5.85 -3.14
CA THR A 182 -5.66 7.12 -2.47
C THR A 182 -4.43 7.99 -2.25
N PHE A 183 -3.35 7.41 -1.76
CA PHE A 183 -2.07 8.10 -1.61
C PHE A 183 -1.66 8.76 -2.95
N LYS A 184 -1.59 7.96 -4.02
CA LYS A 184 -1.18 8.44 -5.37
C LYS A 184 -2.12 9.50 -5.95
N LYS A 185 -3.40 9.46 -5.59
CA LYS A 185 -4.41 10.40 -6.08
C LYS A 185 -4.34 11.76 -5.41
N TYR A 186 -4.11 11.79 -4.10
CA TYR A 186 -4.27 12.99 -3.30
C TYR A 186 -2.95 13.59 -2.82
N ILE A 187 -1.90 12.79 -2.60
CA ILE A 187 -0.57 13.29 -2.22
C ILE A 187 0.25 13.48 -3.49
N LYS A 188 0.48 14.74 -3.85
CA LYS A 188 1.20 15.10 -5.09
C LYS A 188 2.71 15.06 -4.92
N GLU A 189 3.19 15.52 -3.75
CA GLU A 189 4.61 15.65 -3.45
C GLU A 189 5.00 14.67 -2.35
N TYR A 190 5.78 13.68 -2.71
CA TYR A 190 6.32 12.66 -1.80
C TYR A 190 7.68 12.18 -2.31
N GLN A 191 8.40 11.48 -1.48
CA GLN A 191 9.69 10.88 -1.80
C GLN A 191 9.58 9.37 -1.94
N GLU A 192 10.55 8.77 -2.61
CA GLU A 192 10.62 7.32 -2.79
C GLU A 192 11.95 6.79 -2.26
N ILE A 193 11.92 5.65 -1.59
CA ILE A 193 13.10 4.81 -1.39
C ILE A 193 12.97 3.55 -2.24
N ASN A 194 14.08 3.02 -2.73
CA ASN A 194 14.08 1.71 -3.40
C ASN A 194 13.95 0.61 -2.35
N SER A 195 12.95 -0.24 -2.51
CA SER A 195 12.65 -1.34 -1.60
C SER A 195 12.73 -2.68 -2.32
N VAL A 196 13.34 -3.65 -1.64
CA VAL A 196 13.38 -5.04 -2.07
C VAL A 196 12.43 -5.83 -1.18
N ARG A 197 11.38 -6.42 -1.77
CA ARG A 197 10.43 -7.22 -0.99
C ARG A 197 11.12 -8.41 -0.34
N GLY A 198 10.97 -8.50 0.99
CA GLY A 198 11.47 -9.61 1.79
C GLY A 198 10.70 -10.91 1.55
N LEU A 199 11.17 -11.96 2.20
CA LEU A 199 10.43 -13.22 2.28
C LEU A 199 9.49 -13.18 3.49
N ARG A 200 8.32 -13.76 3.32
CA ARG A 200 7.37 -13.96 4.41
C ARG A 200 8.02 -14.79 5.52
N TYR A 201 7.79 -14.39 6.78
CA TYR A 201 8.43 -15.06 7.90
C TYR A 201 7.90 -16.47 8.14
N PHE A 202 6.57 -16.65 8.09
CA PHE A 202 5.93 -17.93 8.36
C PHE A 202 4.74 -18.18 7.45
N GLY A 203 4.58 -19.42 7.04
CA GLY A 203 3.45 -19.91 6.28
C GLY A 203 3.29 -19.33 4.87
N PRO A 204 2.32 -19.82 4.10
CA PRO A 204 2.04 -19.31 2.77
C PRO A 204 1.31 -17.97 2.82
N SER A 205 1.31 -17.24 1.70
CA SER A 205 0.51 -16.03 1.53
C SER A 205 -0.97 -16.31 1.81
N LYS A 206 -1.60 -15.45 2.60
CA LYS A 206 -3.06 -15.50 2.87
C LYS A 206 -3.90 -14.90 1.73
N MET A 207 -3.24 -14.34 0.70
CA MET A 207 -3.89 -13.71 -0.43
C MET A 207 -3.99 -14.67 -1.62
N SER A 208 -5.21 -15.07 -1.98
CA SER A 208 -5.47 -15.85 -3.19
C SER A 208 -5.31 -14.99 -4.46
N ILE A 209 -5.12 -15.63 -5.62
CA ILE A 209 -5.06 -14.94 -6.93
C ILE A 209 -6.33 -14.10 -7.16
N TYR A 210 -7.51 -14.62 -6.80
CA TYR A 210 -8.77 -13.88 -6.89
C TYR A 210 -8.74 -12.57 -6.07
N LYS A 211 -8.27 -12.63 -4.82
CA LYS A 211 -8.13 -11.44 -3.97
C LYS A 211 -7.09 -10.44 -4.54
N LEU A 212 -6.04 -10.93 -5.19
CA LEU A 212 -5.05 -10.10 -5.88
C LEU A 212 -5.67 -9.32 -7.06
N VAL A 213 -6.51 -9.99 -7.86
CA VAL A 213 -7.24 -9.37 -8.97
C VAL A 213 -8.23 -8.33 -8.43
N LEU A 214 -9.02 -8.67 -7.40
CA LEU A 214 -9.93 -7.72 -6.76
C LEU A 214 -9.19 -6.49 -6.20
N HIS A 215 -8.03 -6.70 -5.58
CA HIS A 215 -7.18 -5.61 -5.11
C HIS A 215 -6.71 -4.71 -6.25
N SER A 216 -6.35 -5.29 -7.40
CA SER A 216 -5.99 -4.53 -8.61
C SER A 216 -7.14 -3.67 -9.11
N PHE A 217 -8.35 -4.22 -9.17
CA PHE A 217 -9.56 -3.44 -9.53
C PHE A 217 -9.88 -2.36 -8.51
N SER A 218 -9.67 -2.61 -7.23
CA SER A 218 -9.88 -1.60 -6.18
C SER A 218 -8.96 -0.39 -6.36
N ILE A 219 -7.72 -0.60 -6.79
CA ILE A 219 -6.80 0.49 -7.14
C ILE A 219 -7.34 1.30 -8.33
N ILE A 220 -7.77 0.62 -9.40
CA ILE A 220 -8.32 1.27 -10.61
C ILE A 220 -9.60 2.04 -10.26
N ALA A 221 -10.50 1.45 -9.46
CA ALA A 221 -11.74 2.07 -9.02
C ALA A 221 -11.56 3.36 -8.21
N THR A 222 -10.39 3.55 -7.59
CA THR A 222 -10.04 4.82 -6.93
C THR A 222 -10.00 5.99 -7.92
N PHE A 223 -9.72 5.71 -9.20
CA PHE A 223 -9.58 6.69 -10.28
C PHE A 223 -10.78 6.69 -11.25
N LYS A 224 -11.99 6.41 -10.75
CA LYS A 224 -13.21 6.19 -11.56
C LYS A 224 -13.46 7.24 -12.67
N TYR A 225 -13.22 8.52 -12.41
CA TYR A 225 -13.40 9.57 -13.41
C TYR A 225 -12.36 9.50 -14.53
N GLN A 226 -11.09 9.27 -14.18
CA GLN A 226 -10.02 9.09 -15.16
C GLN A 226 -10.26 7.83 -16.01
N VAL A 227 -10.70 6.74 -15.37
CA VAL A 227 -11.07 5.51 -16.06
C VAL A 227 -12.18 5.78 -17.06
N PHE A 228 -13.26 6.43 -16.64
CA PHE A 228 -14.39 6.77 -17.51
C PHE A 228 -13.94 7.60 -18.72
N LEU A 229 -13.25 8.71 -18.50
CA LEU A 229 -12.80 9.59 -19.59
C LEU A 229 -11.85 8.87 -20.56
N ARG A 230 -10.88 8.10 -20.04
CA ARG A 230 -9.93 7.38 -20.90
C ARG A 230 -10.59 6.25 -21.66
N SER A 231 -11.53 5.51 -21.04
CA SER A 231 -12.31 4.48 -21.74
C SER A 231 -13.14 5.09 -22.87
N ALA A 232 -13.80 6.23 -22.63
CA ALA A 232 -14.54 6.93 -23.66
C ALA A 232 -13.64 7.36 -24.83
N LEU A 233 -12.48 7.94 -24.53
CA LEU A 233 -11.51 8.33 -25.57
C LEU A 233 -11.00 7.11 -26.37
N ILE A 234 -10.71 5.98 -25.70
CA ILE A 234 -10.27 4.76 -26.38
C ILE A 234 -11.38 4.25 -27.32
N ILE A 235 -12.63 4.22 -26.86
CA ILE A 235 -13.77 3.77 -27.67
C ILE A 235 -13.96 4.67 -28.89
N ILE A 236 -13.94 6.00 -28.70
CA ILE A 236 -14.06 6.97 -29.81
C ILE A 236 -12.91 6.78 -30.82
N THR A 237 -11.69 6.61 -30.34
CA THR A 237 -10.52 6.39 -31.21
C THR A 237 -10.66 5.10 -32.00
N LEU A 238 -11.08 4.01 -31.37
CA LEU A 238 -11.29 2.72 -32.06
C LEU A 238 -12.40 2.82 -33.09
N ALA A 239 -13.53 3.49 -32.78
CA ALA A 239 -14.62 3.69 -33.71
C ALA A 239 -14.18 4.54 -34.92
N TYR A 240 -13.40 5.60 -34.69
CA TYR A 240 -12.83 6.40 -35.77
C TYR A 240 -11.89 5.61 -36.67
N LEU A 241 -11.00 4.80 -36.07
CA LEU A 241 -10.08 3.92 -36.81
C LEU A 241 -10.84 2.87 -37.63
N ASP A 242 -11.88 2.27 -37.10
CA ASP A 242 -12.73 1.30 -37.80
C ASP A 242 -13.38 1.94 -39.03
N LEU A 243 -13.99 3.13 -38.88
CA LEU A 243 -14.54 3.89 -40.00
C LEU A 243 -13.49 4.26 -41.05
N TYR A 244 -12.29 4.66 -40.63
CA TYR A 244 -11.19 5.03 -41.52
C TYR A 244 -10.68 3.83 -42.32
N LEU A 245 -10.43 2.69 -41.64
CA LEU A 245 -9.96 1.45 -42.27
C LEU A 245 -11.02 0.84 -43.16
N GLY A 246 -12.29 0.89 -42.76
CA GLY A 246 -13.43 0.46 -43.59
C GLY A 246 -13.50 1.26 -44.88
N ASN A 247 -13.44 2.58 -44.79
CA ASN A 247 -13.39 3.46 -45.99
C ASN A 247 -12.17 3.19 -46.86
N LEU A 248 -10.99 2.95 -46.27
CA LEU A 248 -9.75 2.65 -47.00
C LEU A 248 -9.88 1.31 -47.75
N SER A 249 -10.47 0.28 -47.17
CA SER A 249 -10.70 -1.02 -47.81
C SER A 249 -11.66 -0.92 -49.00
N ILE A 250 -12.72 -0.12 -48.89
CA ILE A 250 -13.65 0.18 -49.98
C ILE A 250 -12.93 0.90 -51.15
N LEU A 251 -12.12 1.92 -50.84
CA LEU A 251 -11.36 2.66 -51.84
C LEU A 251 -10.34 1.80 -52.58
N LEU A 252 -9.74 0.81 -51.91
CA LEU A 252 -8.82 -0.15 -52.52
C LEU A 252 -9.53 -1.18 -53.41
N GLN A 253 -10.77 -1.55 -53.04
CA GLN A 253 -11.58 -2.46 -53.88
C GLN A 253 -12.12 -1.78 -55.16
N ILE A 254 -12.31 -0.50 -55.15
CA ILE A 254 -12.77 0.28 -56.33
C ILE A 254 -11.64 0.53 -57.36
N LYS A 255 -10.38 0.34 -56.95
CA LYS A 255 -9.20 0.56 -57.83
C LYS A 255 -8.73 -0.74 -58.54
N ILE A 256 -9.38 -1.89 -58.34
CA ILE A 256 -9.17 -3.15 -59.03
C ILE A 256 -10.31 -3.33 -60.05
#